data_c87db5fc1df0191cba90837b3a8fd13a
#
_entry.id   c87db5fc1df0191cba90837b3a8fd13a
#
_cell.length_a   1.000
_cell.length_b   1.000
_cell.length_c   1.000
_cell.angle_alpha   90.00
_cell.angle_beta   90.00
_cell.angle_gamma   90.00
#
_symmetry.space_group_name_H-M   'P 1'
#
loop_
_entity.id
_entity.type
_entity.pdbx_description
1 polymer ?
#
loop_
_entity_poly.entity_id
_entity_poly.type
_entity_poly.pdbx_seq_one_letter_code
_entity_poly.pdbx_strand_id
1 'polypeptide(L)'
;MHVPSGEEMTIYDASTRYLAEGTPLVVIAGKEYGSGSSRDCAAKGPNLLGVRAVIAESYERIHRSNLLMMGILPLQFLEGETPSSLGLTGREEFAVEGVQNGDAHDVTVRADGKKFQARVRLDTPREREYFRHGGILRYVLRRLLAT
;
A
#
# COMPACT_ATOMS: atom_id res chain seq x y z
N MET A 1 0.61 -1.35 18.72
CA MET A 1 1.95 -1.05 19.27
C MET A 1 2.68 -0.14 18.30
N HIS A 2 3.32 0.89 18.80
CA HIS A 2 4.27 1.71 18.05
C HIS A 2 5.67 1.06 18.17
N VAL A 3 6.20 0.54 17.07
CA VAL A 3 7.40 -0.31 17.11
C VAL A 3 8.63 0.40 17.69
N PRO A 4 8.96 1.66 17.33
CA PRO A 4 10.14 2.32 17.88
C PRO A 4 10.12 2.51 19.40
N SER A 5 8.93 2.79 19.98
CA SER A 5 8.80 2.97 21.45
C SER A 5 8.44 1.71 22.19
N GLY A 6 7.94 0.67 21.53
CA GLY A 6 7.41 -0.54 22.13
C GLY A 6 6.07 -0.36 22.89
N GLU A 7 5.48 0.84 22.83
CA GLU A 7 4.23 1.15 23.53
C GLU A 7 3.02 0.53 22.83
N GLU A 8 2.16 -0.14 23.61
CA GLU A 8 0.86 -0.58 23.13
C GLU A 8 -0.13 0.58 23.06
N MET A 9 -0.75 0.76 21.90
CA MET A 9 -1.72 1.81 21.67
C MET A 9 -2.69 1.42 20.56
N THR A 10 -3.73 2.23 20.34
CA THR A 10 -4.65 2.02 19.22
C THR A 10 -3.92 2.19 17.88
N ILE A 11 -4.50 1.62 16.81
CA ILE A 11 -3.97 1.82 15.44
C ILE A 11 -3.95 3.30 15.08
N TYR A 12 -4.97 4.05 15.47
CA TYR A 12 -5.06 5.48 15.25
C TYR A 12 -3.91 6.24 15.93
N ASP A 13 -3.68 6.00 17.21
CA ASP A 13 -2.62 6.68 17.96
C ASP A 13 -1.24 6.35 17.41
N ALA A 14 -1.00 5.08 17.08
CA ALA A 14 0.25 4.65 16.45
C ALA A 14 0.44 5.33 15.09
N SER A 15 -0.59 5.39 14.26
CA SER A 15 -0.53 6.05 12.94
C SER A 15 -0.23 7.54 13.06
N THR A 16 -0.81 8.21 14.06
CA THR A 16 -0.57 9.64 14.33
C THR A 16 0.90 9.89 14.69
N ARG A 17 1.51 9.03 15.49
CA ARG A 17 2.95 9.10 15.80
C ARG A 17 3.81 8.90 14.56
N TYR A 18 3.55 7.86 13.76
CA TYR A 18 4.28 7.62 12.54
C TYR A 18 4.15 8.77 11.53
N LEU A 19 2.97 9.38 11.42
CA LEU A 19 2.77 10.56 10.58
C LEU A 19 3.60 11.75 11.07
N ALA A 20 3.65 11.99 12.38
CA ALA A 20 4.47 13.04 12.98
C ALA A 20 5.98 12.80 12.77
N GLU A 21 6.40 11.54 12.77
CA GLU A 21 7.79 11.13 12.50
C GLU A 21 8.12 11.11 10.99
N GLY A 22 7.12 11.27 10.12
CA GLY A 22 7.30 11.20 8.67
C GLY A 22 7.49 9.78 8.14
N THR A 23 7.11 8.75 8.91
CA THR A 23 7.26 7.34 8.55
C THR A 23 6.01 6.82 7.84
N PRO A 24 6.08 6.46 6.56
CA PRO A 24 4.96 5.85 5.85
C PRO A 24 4.71 4.42 6.32
N LEU A 25 3.46 3.97 6.21
CA LEU A 25 3.03 2.65 6.66
C LEU A 25 2.72 1.71 5.50
N VAL A 26 2.87 0.41 5.77
CA VAL A 26 2.50 -0.68 4.86
C VAL A 26 1.50 -1.60 5.56
N VAL A 27 0.48 -2.05 4.84
CA VAL A 27 -0.45 -3.09 5.30
C VAL A 27 -0.04 -4.42 4.69
N ILE A 28 0.07 -5.44 5.53
CA ILE A 28 0.25 -6.84 5.11
C ILE A 28 -1.08 -7.55 5.27
N ALA A 29 -1.57 -8.19 4.22
CA ALA A 29 -2.87 -8.83 4.20
C ALA A 29 -2.83 -10.21 3.52
N GLY A 30 -3.84 -11.01 3.80
CA GLY A 30 -4.05 -12.32 3.20
C GLY A 30 -4.86 -12.24 1.90
N LYS A 31 -5.71 -13.25 1.70
CA LYS A 31 -6.54 -13.37 0.49
C LYS A 31 -7.75 -12.44 0.52
N GLU A 32 -8.17 -12.02 -0.67
CA GLU A 32 -9.37 -11.22 -0.92
C GLU A 32 -9.43 -9.94 -0.08
N TYR A 33 -8.30 -9.24 0.04
CA TYR A 33 -8.23 -8.00 0.78
C TYR A 33 -9.25 -6.98 0.26
N GLY A 34 -10.12 -6.52 1.16
CA GLY A 34 -11.16 -5.54 0.87
C GLY A 34 -12.56 -6.13 0.60
N SER A 35 -12.75 -7.45 0.70
CA SER A 35 -14.03 -8.11 0.43
C SER A 35 -15.13 -7.81 1.45
N GLY A 36 -14.79 -7.48 2.68
CA GLY A 36 -15.73 -7.31 3.79
C GLY A 36 -16.24 -5.88 4.01
N SER A 37 -15.99 -4.91 3.14
CA SER A 37 -16.22 -3.51 3.50
C SER A 37 -16.86 -2.66 2.41
N SER A 38 -17.42 -1.54 2.87
CA SER A 38 -17.84 -0.40 2.06
C SER A 38 -16.62 0.33 1.48
N ARG A 39 -16.42 0.21 0.27
CA ARG A 39 -15.35 0.36 -0.70
C ARG A 39 -14.47 1.61 -0.63
N ASP A 40 -15.03 2.81 -0.77
CA ASP A 40 -14.23 4.05 -0.80
C ASP A 40 -13.63 4.38 0.57
N CYS A 41 -14.41 4.21 1.63
CA CYS A 41 -13.96 4.44 3.00
C CYS A 41 -12.87 3.46 3.43
N ALA A 42 -12.92 2.21 2.94
CA ALA A 42 -11.92 1.20 3.23
C ALA A 42 -10.54 1.50 2.61
N ALA A 43 -10.50 2.28 1.53
CA ALA A 43 -9.27 2.77 0.94
C ALA A 43 -8.84 4.13 1.51
N LYS A 44 -9.82 5.02 1.73
CA LYS A 44 -9.57 6.36 2.27
C LYS A 44 -9.06 6.32 3.71
N GLY A 45 -9.62 5.45 4.54
CA GLY A 45 -9.16 5.28 5.94
C GLY A 45 -7.67 4.99 6.04
N PRO A 46 -7.15 3.92 5.43
CA PRO A 46 -5.72 3.64 5.40
C PRO A 46 -4.88 4.80 4.85
N ASN A 47 -5.33 5.46 3.80
CA ASN A 47 -4.60 6.62 3.26
C ASN A 47 -4.47 7.76 4.29
N LEU A 48 -5.53 8.07 5.02
CA LEU A 48 -5.52 9.08 6.09
C LEU A 48 -4.62 8.67 7.27
N LEU A 49 -4.48 7.37 7.52
CA LEU A 49 -3.58 6.84 8.54
C LEU A 49 -2.10 6.77 8.09
N GLY A 50 -1.78 7.23 6.90
CA GLY A 50 -0.40 7.24 6.39
C GLY A 50 0.04 5.97 5.67
N VAL A 51 -0.88 5.06 5.36
CA VAL A 51 -0.57 3.88 4.56
C VAL A 51 -0.26 4.29 3.11
N ARG A 52 0.85 3.81 2.58
CA ARG A 52 1.31 4.10 1.21
C ARG A 52 1.34 2.88 0.31
N ALA A 53 1.40 1.69 0.88
CA ALA A 53 1.35 0.44 0.14
C ALA A 53 0.56 -0.62 0.91
N VAL A 54 -0.01 -1.54 0.17
CA VAL A 54 -0.61 -2.76 0.71
C VAL A 54 0.04 -3.93 -0.02
N ILE A 55 0.44 -4.97 0.71
CA ILE A 55 0.96 -6.22 0.15
C ILE A 55 0.00 -7.32 0.58
N ALA A 56 -0.71 -7.91 -0.38
CA ALA A 56 -1.73 -8.93 -0.11
C ALA A 56 -1.53 -10.17 -0.98
N GLU A 57 -2.07 -11.31 -0.55
CA GLU A 57 -2.09 -12.53 -1.36
C GLU A 57 -3.02 -12.38 -2.57
N SER A 58 -4.15 -11.71 -2.37
CA SER A 58 -5.07 -11.31 -3.44
C SER A 58 -5.95 -10.13 -3.00
N TYR A 59 -6.60 -9.50 -3.97
CA TYR A 59 -7.46 -8.34 -3.76
C TYR A 59 -8.88 -8.60 -4.25
N GLU A 60 -9.86 -8.06 -3.51
CA GLU A 60 -11.15 -7.80 -4.10
C GLU A 60 -10.97 -6.74 -5.21
N ARG A 61 -11.59 -6.98 -6.36
CA ARG A 61 -11.32 -6.21 -7.60
C ARG A 61 -11.56 -4.71 -7.46
N ILE A 62 -12.69 -4.34 -6.86
CA ILE A 62 -13.09 -2.93 -6.72
C ILE A 62 -12.21 -2.25 -5.67
N HIS A 63 -11.89 -2.95 -4.59
CA HIS A 63 -11.05 -2.41 -3.53
C HIS A 63 -9.62 -2.13 -4.02
N ARG A 64 -9.04 -3.00 -4.85
CA ARG A 64 -7.75 -2.76 -5.51
C ARG A 64 -7.78 -1.43 -6.29
N SER A 65 -8.83 -1.21 -7.07
CA SER A 65 -8.98 0.03 -7.84
C SER A 65 -9.12 1.25 -6.92
N ASN A 66 -9.88 1.13 -5.84
CA ASN A 66 -10.02 2.21 -4.86
C ASN A 66 -8.70 2.57 -4.15
N LEU A 67 -7.88 1.57 -3.82
CA LEU A 67 -6.56 1.81 -3.24
C LEU A 67 -5.69 2.70 -4.15
N LEU A 68 -5.56 2.34 -5.41
CA LEU A 68 -4.76 3.12 -6.35
C LEU A 68 -5.33 4.51 -6.62
N MET A 69 -6.67 4.64 -6.65
CA MET A 69 -7.33 5.94 -6.82
C MET A 69 -7.07 6.88 -5.63
N MET A 70 -6.81 6.33 -4.45
CA MET A 70 -6.39 7.08 -3.26
C MET A 70 -4.86 7.26 -3.15
N GLY A 71 -4.09 6.76 -4.12
CA GLY A 71 -2.64 6.87 -4.14
C GLY A 71 -1.91 5.84 -3.28
N ILE A 72 -2.56 4.74 -2.93
CA ILE A 72 -1.96 3.60 -2.24
C ILE A 72 -1.52 2.56 -3.27
N LEU A 73 -0.26 2.10 -3.17
CA LEU A 73 0.32 1.11 -4.08
C LEU A 73 -0.17 -0.29 -3.73
N PRO A 74 -0.93 -0.96 -4.60
CA PRO A 74 -1.32 -2.36 -4.39
C PRO A 74 -0.22 -3.29 -4.89
N LEU A 75 0.37 -4.06 -3.99
CA LEU A 75 1.35 -5.11 -4.26
C LEU A 75 0.76 -6.47 -3.94
N GLN A 76 1.12 -7.48 -4.72
CA GLN A 76 0.66 -8.85 -4.53
C GLN A 76 1.84 -9.78 -4.33
N PHE A 77 1.75 -10.66 -3.33
CA PHE A 77 2.70 -11.76 -3.16
C PHE A 77 2.70 -12.64 -4.42
N LEU A 78 3.84 -13.19 -4.77
CA LEU A 78 3.92 -14.16 -5.85
C LEU A 78 3.20 -15.45 -5.46
N GLU A 79 2.85 -16.25 -6.47
CA GLU A 79 2.13 -17.50 -6.26
C GLU A 79 2.87 -18.43 -5.29
N GLY A 80 2.16 -18.91 -4.28
CA GLY A 80 2.71 -19.76 -3.23
C GLY A 80 3.39 -19.01 -2.08
N GLU A 81 3.60 -17.71 -2.18
CA GLU A 81 4.13 -16.89 -1.10
C GLU A 81 3.02 -16.29 -0.23
N THR A 82 3.20 -16.35 1.05
CA THR A 82 2.29 -15.79 2.06
C THR A 82 3.10 -15.02 3.10
N PRO A 83 2.48 -14.11 3.87
CA PRO A 83 3.18 -13.48 4.97
C PRO A 83 3.83 -14.49 5.93
N SER A 84 3.15 -15.60 6.20
CA SER A 84 3.65 -16.66 7.08
C SER A 84 4.83 -17.43 6.45
N SER A 85 4.78 -17.75 5.15
CA SER A 85 5.88 -18.46 4.48
C SER A 85 7.16 -17.62 4.41
N LEU A 86 7.01 -16.30 4.34
CA LEU A 86 8.12 -15.34 4.37
C LEU A 86 8.55 -14.97 5.79
N GLY A 87 7.84 -15.46 6.81
CA GLY A 87 8.11 -15.17 8.21
C GLY A 87 7.94 -13.70 8.58
N LEU A 88 6.99 -13.01 7.95
CA LEU A 88 6.67 -11.62 8.25
C LEU A 88 5.84 -11.53 9.55
N THR A 89 6.24 -10.66 10.43
CA THR A 89 5.60 -10.47 11.75
C THR A 89 4.76 -9.19 11.81
N GLY A 90 4.93 -8.29 10.85
CA GLY A 90 4.31 -6.97 10.82
C GLY A 90 5.07 -5.92 11.65
N ARG A 91 6.27 -6.23 12.09
CA ARG A 91 7.14 -5.31 12.85
C ARG A 91 8.37 -4.87 12.06
N GLU A 92 8.56 -5.43 10.88
CA GLU A 92 9.69 -5.15 10.01
C GLU A 92 9.62 -3.74 9.44
N GLU A 93 10.77 -3.17 9.20
CA GLU A 93 10.90 -1.98 8.37
C GLU A 93 10.91 -2.39 6.89
N PHE A 94 9.96 -1.84 6.12
CA PHE A 94 9.76 -2.19 4.73
C PHE A 94 10.35 -1.15 3.80
N ALA A 95 11.03 -1.60 2.75
CA ALA A 95 11.44 -0.79 1.63
C ALA A 95 11.01 -1.46 0.32
N VAL A 96 10.43 -0.69 -0.59
CA VAL A 96 10.02 -1.16 -1.91
C VAL A 96 10.94 -0.56 -2.94
N GLU A 97 11.71 -1.41 -3.62
CA GLU A 97 12.69 -1.02 -4.63
C GLU A 97 12.17 -1.34 -6.03
N GLY A 98 12.40 -0.44 -6.96
CA GLY A 98 12.07 -0.66 -8.37
C GLY A 98 10.70 -0.13 -8.80
N VAL A 99 10.02 0.66 -8.00
CA VAL A 99 8.74 1.31 -8.35
C VAL A 99 8.97 2.51 -9.30
N GLN A 100 9.86 2.41 -10.25
CA GLN A 100 10.16 3.52 -11.17
C GLN A 100 8.90 3.95 -11.92
N ASN A 101 8.32 5.07 -11.52
CA ASN A 101 7.16 5.69 -12.17
C ASN A 101 5.90 4.81 -12.33
N GLY A 102 5.81 3.68 -11.59
CA GLY A 102 4.69 2.76 -11.68
C GLY A 102 4.66 1.88 -12.93
N ASP A 103 5.74 1.84 -13.71
CA ASP A 103 5.82 1.02 -14.94
C ASP A 103 6.35 -0.39 -14.68
N ALA A 104 6.95 -0.63 -13.51
CA ALA A 104 7.43 -1.95 -13.13
C ALA A 104 6.27 -2.94 -12.95
N HIS A 105 6.43 -4.17 -13.46
CA HIS A 105 5.48 -5.26 -13.22
C HIS A 105 5.73 -5.94 -11.88
N ASP A 106 6.98 -6.11 -11.52
CA ASP A 106 7.43 -6.71 -10.26
C ASP A 106 8.44 -5.78 -9.59
N VAL A 107 8.40 -5.76 -8.27
CA VAL A 107 9.29 -4.94 -7.43
C VAL A 107 9.93 -5.83 -6.38
N THR A 108 11.09 -5.40 -5.89
CA THR A 108 11.74 -6.04 -4.74
C THR A 108 11.28 -5.37 -3.46
N VAL A 109 10.74 -6.16 -2.55
CA VAL A 109 10.39 -5.71 -1.20
C VAL A 109 11.47 -6.20 -0.24
N ARG A 110 12.00 -5.29 0.53
CA ARG A 110 12.86 -5.60 1.69
C ARG A 110 12.05 -5.47 2.96
N ALA A 111 12.17 -6.45 3.84
CA ALA A 111 11.58 -6.44 5.16
C ALA A 111 12.69 -6.80 6.17
N ASP A 112 13.32 -5.81 6.75
CA ASP A 112 14.57 -5.93 7.52
C ASP A 112 15.65 -6.69 6.72
N GLY A 113 16.08 -7.86 7.18
CA GLY A 113 17.06 -8.69 6.47
C GLY A 113 16.49 -9.62 5.38
N LYS A 114 15.18 -9.60 5.16
CA LYS A 114 14.49 -10.46 4.19
C LYS A 114 14.24 -9.71 2.89
N LYS A 115 14.30 -10.43 1.78
CA LYS A 115 13.95 -9.90 0.45
C LYS A 115 12.98 -10.86 -0.23
N PHE A 116 11.96 -10.30 -0.88
CA PHE A 116 11.06 -11.05 -1.74
C PHE A 116 10.57 -10.19 -2.90
N GLN A 117 10.04 -10.85 -3.93
CA GLN A 117 9.45 -10.15 -5.07
C GLN A 117 7.94 -9.99 -4.85
N ALA A 118 7.40 -8.87 -5.27
CA ALA A 118 5.97 -8.62 -5.26
C ALA A 118 5.53 -8.05 -6.61
N ARG A 119 4.34 -8.47 -7.06
CA ARG A 119 3.76 -7.96 -8.30
C ARG A 119 3.05 -6.63 -8.05
N VAL A 120 3.33 -5.66 -8.89
CA VAL A 120 2.62 -4.38 -8.89
C VAL A 120 1.27 -4.55 -9.58
N ARG A 121 0.19 -4.27 -8.87
CA ARG A 121 -1.18 -4.41 -9.36
C ARG A 121 -1.76 -3.09 -9.90
N LEU A 122 -0.97 -2.44 -10.74
CA LEU A 122 -1.39 -1.33 -11.61
C LEU A 122 -1.59 -1.90 -13.02
N ASP A 123 -2.78 -2.43 -13.28
CA ASP A 123 -3.05 -3.34 -14.39
C ASP A 123 -3.24 -2.61 -15.72
N THR A 124 -3.52 -1.30 -15.71
CA THR A 124 -3.71 -0.49 -16.92
C THR A 124 -2.79 0.73 -16.96
N PRO A 125 -2.44 1.26 -18.17
CA PRO A 125 -1.66 2.49 -18.29
C PRO A 125 -2.29 3.68 -17.57
N ARG A 126 -3.63 3.78 -17.60
CA ARG A 126 -4.36 4.87 -16.93
C ARG A 126 -4.26 4.78 -15.41
N GLU A 127 -4.29 3.59 -14.85
CA GLU A 127 -4.07 3.38 -13.42
C GLU A 127 -2.68 3.83 -12.99
N ARG A 128 -1.67 3.54 -13.79
CA ARG A 128 -0.29 4.00 -13.56
C ARG A 128 -0.19 5.52 -13.56
N GLU A 129 -0.91 6.16 -14.48
CA GLU A 129 -0.97 7.63 -14.55
C GLU A 129 -1.62 8.21 -13.30
N TYR A 130 -2.76 7.67 -12.85
CA TYR A 130 -3.39 8.11 -11.59
C TYR A 130 -2.47 7.95 -10.39
N PHE A 131 -1.78 6.83 -10.32
CA PHE A 131 -0.83 6.57 -9.23
C PHE A 131 0.33 7.58 -9.22
N ARG A 132 0.92 7.89 -10.37
CA ARG A 132 1.99 8.91 -10.50
C ARG A 132 1.58 10.28 -9.96
N HIS A 133 0.30 10.62 -10.08
CA HIS A 133 -0.23 11.86 -9.56
C HIS A 133 -0.63 11.79 -8.07
N GLY A 134 -0.53 10.63 -7.45
CA GLY A 134 -0.92 10.41 -6.06
C GLY A 134 -2.44 10.25 -5.88
N GLY A 135 -3.12 9.73 -6.91
CA GLY A 135 -4.53 9.42 -6.94
C GLY A 135 -5.33 10.22 -7.97
N ILE A 136 -6.57 9.77 -8.21
CA ILE A 136 -7.41 10.32 -9.29
C ILE A 136 -7.78 11.80 -9.08
N LEU A 137 -8.06 12.21 -7.84
CA LEU A 137 -8.45 13.60 -7.56
C LEU A 137 -7.32 14.58 -7.88
N ARG A 138 -6.10 14.24 -7.52
CA ARG A 138 -4.91 15.06 -7.82
C ARG A 138 -4.61 15.08 -9.32
N TYR A 139 -4.83 13.97 -10.02
CA TYR A 139 -4.73 13.91 -11.48
C TYR A 139 -5.72 14.85 -12.15
N VAL A 140 -7.01 14.77 -11.81
CA VAL A 140 -8.06 15.63 -12.38
C VAL A 140 -7.78 17.09 -12.08
N LEU A 141 -7.43 17.43 -10.86
CA LEU A 141 -7.11 18.81 -10.45
C LEU A 141 -5.96 19.38 -11.28
N ARG A 142 -4.87 18.64 -11.44
CA ARG A 142 -3.73 19.08 -12.26
C ARG A 142 -4.11 19.28 -13.74
N ARG A 143 -4.96 18.41 -14.27
CA ARG A 143 -5.46 18.58 -15.65
C ARG A 143 -6.31 19.84 -15.82
N LEU A 144 -7.18 20.13 -14.86
CA LEU A 144 -7.99 21.35 -14.89
C LEU A 144 -7.13 22.62 -14.75
N LEU A 145 -6.07 22.57 -13.97
CA LEU A 145 -5.15 23.70 -13.81
C LEU A 145 -4.21 23.91 -15.01
N ALA A 146 -4.03 22.89 -15.85
CA ALA A 146 -3.19 22.96 -17.05
C ALA A 146 -3.95 23.43 -18.31
N THR A 147 -5.26 23.57 -18.21
CA THR A 147 -6.12 24.14 -19.26
C THR A 147 -6.41 25.60 -18.99
#